data_1faf4259acf4c2b6f8a971d634c62a87
#
_entry.id   1faf4259acf4c2b6f8a971d634c62a87
#
_cell.length_a   1.000
_cell.length_b   1.000
_cell.length_c   1.000
_cell.angle_alpha   90.00
_cell.angle_beta   90.00
_cell.angle_gamma   90.00
#
_symmetry.space_group_name_H-M   'P 1'
#
loop_
_entity.id
_entity.type
_entity.pdbx_description
1 polymer ?
#
loop_
_entity_poly.entity_id
_entity_poly.type
_entity_poly.pdbx_seq_one_letter_code
_entity_poly.pdbx_strand_id
1 'polypeptide(L)'
;MICVMRKKIAIIDDDKKIRDLIKQYLNDQGFECFAGEQGKDLDQIIQKKDIDLIVLDLMLPNESGLDICKRVRVNKVNIPIIMLTAKGDEVDRIIGLEMGADDYLPKPFNPRELLARINSIFRRLEMETNENLINRSASIIKFDDFEFNSQERTLKKGQLIIDLTSGEFSLLKVFIENANQPLSRDQIMQLAKGKELDVFDRSIDVQISRIRKLIEANPNKPKYLKTKWGYGYVFEITLQS
;
A
#
# COMPACT_ATOMS: atom_id res chain seq x y z
N MET A 1 -29.50 10.97 -11.43
CA MET A 1 -28.91 11.03 -10.05
C MET A 1 -27.82 9.97 -9.99
N ILE A 2 -26.56 10.36 -10.16
CA ILE A 2 -25.42 9.42 -10.11
C ILE A 2 -25.26 9.05 -8.63
N CYS A 3 -25.55 7.79 -8.31
CA CYS A 3 -25.31 7.27 -6.96
C CYS A 3 -23.78 7.18 -6.77
N VAL A 4 -23.20 8.19 -6.15
CA VAL A 4 -21.78 8.15 -5.74
C VAL A 4 -21.70 7.10 -4.63
N MET A 5 -21.21 5.90 -4.95
CA MET A 5 -20.98 4.87 -3.95
C MET A 5 -19.94 5.39 -2.96
N ARG A 6 -20.32 5.47 -1.67
CA ARG A 6 -19.40 5.88 -0.62
C ARG A 6 -18.32 4.82 -0.44
N LYS A 7 -17.07 5.25 -0.34
CA LYS A 7 -15.95 4.36 0.00
C LYS A 7 -16.13 3.79 1.40
N LYS A 8 -15.88 2.49 1.55
CA LYS A 8 -16.12 1.72 2.78
C LYS A 8 -14.82 1.45 3.52
N ILE A 9 -14.78 1.82 4.79
CA ILE A 9 -13.58 1.71 5.63
C ILE A 9 -13.88 0.81 6.84
N ALA A 10 -13.08 -0.23 7.04
CA ALA A 10 -13.08 -1.02 8.26
C ALA A 10 -12.11 -0.41 9.27
N ILE A 11 -12.54 -0.28 10.53
CA ILE A 11 -11.75 0.30 11.64
C ILE A 11 -11.68 -0.74 12.74
N ILE A 12 -10.47 -1.22 13.06
CA ILE A 12 -10.24 -2.23 14.09
C ILE A 12 -9.26 -1.67 15.12
N ASP A 13 -9.75 -1.48 16.33
CA ASP A 13 -9.02 -0.94 17.48
C ASP A 13 -9.72 -1.40 18.75
N ASP A 14 -9.03 -1.82 19.78
CA ASP A 14 -9.64 -2.26 21.04
C ASP A 14 -10.15 -1.11 21.91
N ASP A 15 -9.58 0.09 21.75
CA ASP A 15 -10.08 1.28 22.43
C ASP A 15 -11.37 1.83 21.78
N LYS A 16 -12.47 1.62 22.49
CA LYS A 16 -13.79 2.08 22.05
C LYS A 16 -13.84 3.59 21.76
N LYS A 17 -13.12 4.42 22.52
CA LYS A 17 -13.14 5.88 22.35
C LYS A 17 -12.44 6.27 21.05
N ILE A 18 -11.31 5.64 20.75
CA ILE A 18 -10.57 5.85 19.50
C ILE A 18 -11.41 5.37 18.33
N ARG A 19 -11.99 4.16 18.42
CA ARG A 19 -12.89 3.62 17.39
C ARG A 19 -14.05 4.54 17.05
N ASP A 20 -14.77 4.98 18.10
CA ASP A 20 -15.95 5.83 17.94
C ASP A 20 -15.56 7.20 17.35
N LEU A 21 -14.45 7.79 17.79
CA LEU A 21 -13.92 9.05 17.27
C LEU A 21 -13.57 8.95 15.78
N ILE A 22 -12.81 7.94 15.40
CA ILE A 22 -12.42 7.74 14.00
C ILE A 22 -13.65 7.51 13.14
N LYS A 23 -14.56 6.61 13.59
CA LYS A 23 -15.77 6.28 12.86
C LYS A 23 -16.65 7.49 12.63
N GLN A 24 -16.92 8.29 13.69
CA GLN A 24 -17.71 9.50 13.58
C GLN A 24 -17.05 10.48 12.61
N TYR A 25 -15.78 10.78 12.82
CA TYR A 25 -15.05 11.74 12.00
C TYR A 25 -15.05 11.36 10.52
N LEU A 26 -14.76 10.09 10.18
CA LEU A 26 -14.73 9.65 8.79
C LEU A 26 -16.13 9.56 8.16
N ASN A 27 -17.16 9.20 8.91
CA ASN A 27 -18.54 9.27 8.42
C ASN A 27 -18.94 10.72 8.06
N ASP A 28 -18.54 11.70 8.88
CA ASP A 28 -18.79 13.13 8.62
C ASP A 28 -18.04 13.61 7.35
N GLN A 29 -16.95 12.95 6.98
CA GLN A 29 -16.21 13.19 5.74
C GLN A 29 -16.77 12.42 4.52
N GLY A 30 -17.89 11.71 4.67
CA GLY A 30 -18.59 11.06 3.56
C GLY A 30 -18.23 9.60 3.30
N PHE A 31 -17.42 8.97 4.15
CA PHE A 31 -17.13 7.54 4.09
C PHE A 31 -18.26 6.72 4.72
N GLU A 32 -18.30 5.41 4.48
CA GLU A 32 -19.13 4.45 5.18
C GLU A 32 -18.22 3.58 6.07
N CYS A 33 -18.31 3.75 7.42
CA CYS A 33 -17.36 3.14 8.34
C CYS A 33 -17.95 1.99 9.12
N PHE A 34 -17.25 0.86 9.13
CA PHE A 34 -17.54 -0.34 9.91
C PHE A 34 -16.48 -0.49 10.99
N ALA A 35 -16.89 -0.68 12.24
CA ALA A 35 -15.97 -0.75 13.36
C ALA A 35 -16.03 -2.11 14.05
N GLY A 36 -14.88 -2.61 14.47
CA GLY A 36 -14.70 -3.83 15.24
C GLY A 36 -13.62 -3.68 16.30
N GLU A 37 -13.61 -4.58 17.27
CA GLU A 37 -12.71 -4.57 18.42
C GLU A 37 -11.53 -5.52 18.24
N GLN A 38 -11.66 -6.53 17.39
CA GLN A 38 -10.69 -7.60 17.24
C GLN A 38 -10.67 -8.16 15.81
N GLY A 39 -9.69 -9.01 15.50
CA GLY A 39 -9.53 -9.58 14.16
C GLY A 39 -10.74 -10.36 13.64
N LYS A 40 -11.48 -11.04 14.52
CA LYS A 40 -12.71 -11.76 14.15
C LYS A 40 -13.80 -10.83 13.61
N ASP A 41 -13.88 -9.61 14.14
CA ASP A 41 -14.84 -8.62 13.66
C ASP A 41 -14.47 -8.16 12.25
N LEU A 42 -13.16 -7.96 12.00
CA LEU A 42 -12.67 -7.64 10.65
C LEU A 42 -13.03 -8.74 9.64
N ASP A 43 -12.80 -10.01 10.01
CA ASP A 43 -13.12 -11.13 9.14
C ASP A 43 -14.62 -11.16 8.78
N GLN A 44 -15.51 -10.89 9.74
CA GLN A 44 -16.95 -10.79 9.48
C GLN A 44 -17.32 -9.58 8.62
N ILE A 45 -16.64 -8.43 8.83
CA ILE A 45 -16.85 -7.22 8.04
C ILE A 45 -16.47 -7.48 6.58
N ILE A 46 -15.29 -8.04 6.33
CA ILE A 46 -14.80 -8.33 4.97
C ILE A 46 -15.69 -9.35 4.25
N GLN A 47 -16.20 -10.36 4.96
CA GLN A 47 -17.10 -11.35 4.35
C GLN A 47 -18.44 -10.76 3.89
N LYS A 48 -18.93 -9.73 4.59
CA LYS A 48 -20.26 -9.16 4.34
C LYS A 48 -20.25 -7.88 3.51
N LYS A 49 -19.10 -7.22 3.42
CA LYS A 49 -18.94 -5.90 2.81
C LYS A 49 -17.72 -5.86 1.90
N ASP A 50 -17.86 -5.17 0.78
CA ASP A 50 -16.71 -4.84 -0.07
C ASP A 50 -15.98 -3.66 0.55
N ILE A 51 -14.92 -3.92 1.31
CA ILE A 51 -14.14 -2.90 2.01
C ILE A 51 -13.08 -2.34 1.08
N ASP A 52 -13.00 -1.00 1.01
CA ASP A 52 -12.04 -0.28 0.18
C ASP A 52 -10.72 0.03 0.91
N LEU A 53 -10.74 0.10 2.27
CA LEU A 53 -9.56 0.36 3.10
C LEU A 53 -9.76 -0.15 4.53
N ILE A 54 -8.67 -0.58 5.15
CA ILE A 54 -8.65 -1.03 6.55
C ILE A 54 -7.77 -0.09 7.36
N VAL A 55 -8.29 0.40 8.49
CA VAL A 55 -7.53 1.03 9.58
C VAL A 55 -7.42 0.02 10.71
N LEU A 56 -6.22 -0.39 11.06
CA LEU A 56 -5.95 -1.53 11.93
C LEU A 56 -4.98 -1.16 13.06
N ASP A 57 -5.41 -1.33 14.31
CA ASP A 57 -4.48 -1.22 15.41
C ASP A 57 -3.48 -2.38 15.42
N LEU A 58 -2.22 -2.03 15.68
CA LEU A 58 -1.14 -3.01 15.84
C LEU A 58 -1.28 -3.82 17.12
N MET A 59 -1.67 -3.15 18.21
CA MET A 59 -1.68 -3.71 19.58
C MET A 59 -3.08 -4.11 19.99
N LEU A 60 -3.55 -5.24 19.49
CA LEU A 60 -4.85 -5.82 19.92
C LEU A 60 -4.64 -6.92 20.98
N PRO A 61 -5.56 -7.08 21.93
CA PRO A 61 -5.32 -7.92 23.12
C PRO A 61 -5.22 -9.42 22.84
N ASN A 62 -5.83 -9.92 21.76
CA ASN A 62 -5.94 -11.37 21.52
C ASN A 62 -5.13 -11.84 20.31
N GLU A 63 -4.83 -10.95 19.38
CA GLU A 63 -4.12 -11.23 18.13
C GLU A 63 -3.40 -9.97 17.68
N SER A 64 -2.13 -10.09 17.32
CA SER A 64 -1.37 -8.94 16.80
C SER A 64 -1.98 -8.42 15.49
N GLY A 65 -2.05 -7.07 15.34
CA GLY A 65 -2.43 -6.46 14.07
C GLY A 65 -1.57 -6.91 12.90
N LEU A 66 -0.31 -7.32 13.16
CA LEU A 66 0.57 -7.90 12.14
C LEU A 66 0.07 -9.26 11.63
N ASP A 67 -0.42 -10.12 12.52
CA ASP A 67 -0.95 -11.42 12.12
C ASP A 67 -2.26 -11.29 11.36
N ILE A 68 -3.09 -10.33 11.79
CA ILE A 68 -4.31 -9.94 11.05
C ILE A 68 -3.95 -9.42 9.65
N CYS A 69 -2.95 -8.54 9.55
CA CYS A 69 -2.47 -8.01 8.27
C CYS A 69 -2.03 -9.13 7.33
N LYS A 70 -1.19 -10.07 7.80
CA LYS A 70 -0.78 -11.25 7.04
C LYS A 70 -1.98 -12.06 6.54
N ARG A 71 -2.96 -12.33 7.43
CA ARG A 71 -4.16 -13.10 7.08
C ARG A 71 -5.01 -12.40 6.02
N VAL A 72 -5.17 -11.08 6.12
CA VAL A 72 -5.89 -10.28 5.11
C VAL A 72 -5.17 -10.33 3.77
N ARG A 73 -3.84 -10.25 3.77
CA ARG A 73 -3.03 -10.32 2.53
C ARG A 73 -3.19 -11.65 1.81
N VAL A 74 -3.28 -12.76 2.52
CA VAL A 74 -3.52 -14.08 1.92
C VAL A 74 -4.86 -14.13 1.18
N ASN A 75 -5.91 -13.48 1.71
CA ASN A 75 -7.28 -13.59 1.20
C ASN A 75 -7.75 -12.40 0.36
N LYS A 76 -7.20 -11.21 0.60
CA LYS A 76 -7.62 -9.93 0.00
C LYS A 76 -6.41 -9.00 -0.19
N VAL A 77 -5.45 -9.42 -0.99
CA VAL A 77 -4.15 -8.74 -1.19
C VAL A 77 -4.28 -7.26 -1.51
N ASN A 78 -5.29 -6.88 -2.29
CA ASN A 78 -5.42 -5.53 -2.84
C ASN A 78 -6.11 -4.51 -1.93
N ILE A 79 -6.63 -4.92 -0.74
CA ILE A 79 -7.24 -3.95 0.17
C ILE A 79 -6.13 -3.15 0.89
N PRO A 80 -6.05 -1.83 0.76
CA PRO A 80 -5.08 -1.02 1.48
C PRO A 80 -5.26 -1.10 2.99
N ILE A 81 -4.14 -1.15 3.72
CA ILE A 81 -4.13 -1.20 5.20
C ILE A 81 -3.28 -0.05 5.74
N ILE A 82 -3.88 0.80 6.58
CA ILE A 82 -3.18 1.75 7.43
C ILE A 82 -3.09 1.17 8.83
N MET A 83 -1.87 0.99 9.33
CA MET A 83 -1.66 0.52 10.69
C MET A 83 -1.58 1.68 11.69
N LEU A 84 -2.28 1.54 12.82
CA LEU A 84 -2.12 2.42 13.97
C LEU A 84 -1.10 1.80 14.92
N THR A 85 -0.08 2.56 15.33
CA THR A 85 1.03 2.04 16.16
C THR A 85 1.26 2.89 17.40
N ALA A 86 1.86 2.33 18.45
CA ALA A 86 2.32 3.12 19.58
C ALA A 86 3.48 4.04 19.16
N LYS A 87 3.58 5.21 19.80
CA LYS A 87 4.65 6.18 19.54
C LYS A 87 5.99 5.62 20.04
N GLY A 88 6.97 5.52 19.15
CA GLY A 88 8.37 5.20 19.51
C GLY A 88 8.88 3.84 19.05
N ASP A 89 8.07 2.97 18.50
CA ASP A 89 8.51 1.65 18.04
C ASP A 89 8.87 1.68 16.55
N GLU A 90 10.10 2.14 16.25
CA GLU A 90 10.62 2.08 14.87
C GLU A 90 10.69 0.64 14.34
N VAL A 91 10.89 -0.33 15.24
CA VAL A 91 10.98 -1.75 14.90
C VAL A 91 9.61 -2.28 14.48
N ASP A 92 8.55 -2.01 15.25
CA ASP A 92 7.18 -2.41 14.91
C ASP A 92 6.70 -1.76 13.60
N ARG A 93 7.16 -0.56 13.32
CA ARG A 93 6.89 0.16 12.08
C ARG A 93 7.53 -0.52 10.87
N ILE A 94 8.80 -0.91 10.96
CA ILE A 94 9.52 -1.62 9.90
C ILE A 94 8.86 -2.97 9.69
N ILE A 95 8.58 -3.70 10.76
CA ILE A 95 7.91 -4.99 10.73
C ILE A 95 6.50 -4.87 10.13
N GLY A 96 5.72 -3.86 10.50
CA GLY A 96 4.37 -3.62 9.96
C GLY A 96 4.38 -3.40 8.45
N LEU A 97 5.32 -2.60 7.97
CA LEU A 97 5.53 -2.42 6.54
C LEU A 97 6.03 -3.71 5.88
N GLU A 98 6.94 -4.46 6.50
CA GLU A 98 7.38 -5.77 6.00
C GLU A 98 6.27 -6.81 5.92
N MET A 99 5.22 -6.69 6.73
CA MET A 99 4.08 -7.61 6.77
C MET A 99 2.93 -7.23 5.83
N GLY A 100 3.04 -6.13 5.07
CA GLY A 100 2.06 -5.82 4.03
C GLY A 100 1.18 -4.60 4.28
N ALA A 101 1.39 -3.83 5.33
CA ALA A 101 0.71 -2.54 5.48
C ALA A 101 1.16 -1.56 4.38
N ASP A 102 0.22 -0.74 3.90
CA ASP A 102 0.48 0.28 2.87
C ASP A 102 0.93 1.61 3.48
N ASP A 103 0.49 1.88 4.71
CA ASP A 103 0.90 3.05 5.49
C ASP A 103 0.74 2.75 6.99
N TYR A 104 1.25 3.62 7.86
CA TYR A 104 1.04 3.54 9.29
C TYR A 104 0.97 4.92 9.91
N LEU A 105 0.33 5.01 11.09
CA LEU A 105 0.09 6.24 11.80
C LEU A 105 0.35 6.04 13.30
N PRO A 106 1.35 6.73 13.90
CA PRO A 106 1.62 6.59 15.31
C PRO A 106 0.54 7.24 16.18
N LYS A 107 0.13 6.58 17.25
CA LYS A 107 -0.72 7.12 18.32
C LYS A 107 0.14 7.94 19.32
N PRO A 108 -0.34 9.11 19.80
CA PRO A 108 -1.59 9.78 19.45
C PRO A 108 -1.49 10.51 18.12
N PHE A 109 -2.56 10.50 17.33
CA PHE A 109 -2.63 11.15 16.02
C PHE A 109 -3.80 12.14 15.94
N ASN A 110 -3.70 13.06 14.99
CA ASN A 110 -4.82 13.93 14.64
C ASN A 110 -5.71 13.19 13.62
N PRO A 111 -7.05 13.14 13.81
CA PRO A 111 -7.96 12.55 12.82
C PRO A 111 -7.82 13.13 11.40
N ARG A 112 -7.41 14.39 11.27
CA ARG A 112 -7.12 15.00 9.96
C ARG A 112 -5.91 14.35 9.27
N GLU A 113 -4.92 13.91 10.03
CA GLU A 113 -3.76 13.20 9.47
C GLU A 113 -4.18 11.83 8.92
N LEU A 114 -5.00 11.09 9.66
CA LEU A 114 -5.58 9.83 9.17
C LEU A 114 -6.36 10.06 7.88
N LEU A 115 -7.21 11.08 7.83
CA LEU A 115 -7.98 11.45 6.64
C LEU A 115 -7.08 11.77 5.45
N ALA A 116 -6.02 12.54 5.64
CA ALA A 116 -5.07 12.88 4.59
C ALA A 116 -4.41 11.63 4.00
N ARG A 117 -4.02 10.66 4.86
CA ARG A 117 -3.45 9.38 4.44
C ARG A 117 -4.45 8.51 3.66
N ILE A 118 -5.69 8.40 4.15
CA ILE A 118 -6.78 7.72 3.45
C ILE A 118 -6.99 8.31 2.06
N ASN A 119 -7.12 9.64 1.98
CA ASN A 119 -7.32 10.34 0.71
C ASN A 119 -6.11 10.16 -0.24
N SER A 120 -4.89 10.14 0.29
CA SER A 120 -3.69 9.89 -0.52
C SER A 120 -3.69 8.49 -1.12
N ILE A 121 -4.14 7.47 -0.37
CA ILE A 121 -4.28 6.10 -0.87
C ILE A 121 -5.36 6.04 -1.95
N PHE A 122 -6.55 6.57 -1.71
CA PHE A 122 -7.64 6.55 -2.69
C PHE A 122 -7.30 7.33 -3.96
N ARG A 123 -6.68 8.50 -3.84
CA ARG A 123 -6.24 9.28 -5.01
C ARG A 123 -5.26 8.49 -5.88
N ARG A 124 -4.31 7.74 -5.29
CA ARG A 124 -3.42 6.84 -6.03
C ARG A 124 -4.20 5.82 -6.84
N LEU A 125 -5.14 5.13 -6.20
CA LEU A 125 -5.97 4.13 -6.84
C LEU A 125 -6.81 4.71 -7.99
N GLU A 126 -7.32 5.93 -7.83
CA GLU A 126 -8.13 6.63 -8.83
C GLU A 126 -7.30 7.21 -9.99
N MET A 127 -6.12 7.79 -9.72
CA MET A 127 -5.22 8.28 -10.78
C MET A 127 -4.75 7.13 -11.67
N GLU A 128 -4.40 5.99 -11.09
CA GLU A 128 -4.03 4.79 -11.82
C GLU A 128 -5.18 4.28 -12.71
N THR A 129 -6.44 4.43 -12.25
CA THR A 129 -7.62 4.06 -13.04
C THR A 129 -7.88 5.04 -14.20
N ASN A 130 -7.68 6.34 -13.99
CA ASN A 130 -7.93 7.36 -15.00
C ASN A 130 -6.84 7.43 -16.09
N GLU A 131 -5.56 7.28 -15.73
CA GLU A 131 -4.47 7.19 -16.70
C GLU A 131 -4.64 5.99 -17.65
N ASN A 132 -5.23 4.90 -17.15
CA ASN A 132 -5.53 3.70 -17.93
C ASN A 132 -6.63 3.91 -18.99
N LEU A 133 -7.50 4.91 -18.84
CA LEU A 133 -8.53 5.24 -19.84
C LEU A 133 -7.97 6.04 -21.03
N ILE A 134 -6.87 6.75 -20.84
CA ILE A 134 -6.28 7.64 -21.86
C ILE A 134 -5.21 6.92 -22.70
N ASN A 135 -4.47 5.95 -22.12
CA ASN A 135 -3.33 5.26 -22.78
C ASN A 135 -3.60 3.75 -22.99
N ARG A 136 -4.50 3.41 -23.91
CA ARG A 136 -4.82 2.00 -24.24
C ARG A 136 -3.69 1.21 -24.91
N SER A 137 -2.61 1.84 -25.35
CA SER A 137 -1.58 1.19 -26.19
C SER A 137 -0.30 0.74 -25.43
N ALA A 138 -0.13 1.10 -24.16
CA ALA A 138 1.10 0.80 -23.39
C ALA A 138 0.84 0.19 -22.01
N SER A 139 -0.22 -0.59 -21.86
CA SER A 139 -0.61 -1.13 -20.55
C SER A 139 0.21 -2.33 -20.09
N ILE A 140 0.88 -3.03 -21.01
CA ILE A 140 1.65 -4.23 -20.73
C ILE A 140 3.11 -3.94 -21.05
N ILE A 141 3.97 -4.06 -20.03
CA ILE A 141 5.42 -3.91 -20.16
C ILE A 141 6.07 -5.26 -19.85
N LYS A 142 6.92 -5.74 -20.76
CA LYS A 142 7.63 -7.00 -20.61
C LYS A 142 9.13 -6.77 -20.40
N PHE A 143 9.68 -7.47 -19.44
CA PHE A 143 11.11 -7.52 -19.17
C PHE A 143 11.51 -8.92 -18.70
N ASP A 144 12.49 -9.51 -19.34
CA ASP A 144 12.84 -10.93 -19.14
C ASP A 144 11.60 -11.83 -19.13
N ASP A 145 11.39 -12.59 -18.04
CA ASP A 145 10.24 -13.49 -17.87
C ASP A 145 9.02 -12.79 -17.23
N PHE A 146 9.12 -11.47 -16.98
CA PHE A 146 8.06 -10.72 -16.32
C PHE A 146 7.16 -9.98 -17.30
N GLU A 147 5.88 -9.95 -16.98
CA GLU A 147 4.85 -9.17 -17.64
C GLU A 147 4.14 -8.31 -16.58
N PHE A 148 4.35 -6.99 -16.66
CA PHE A 148 3.67 -6.02 -15.81
C PHE A 148 2.50 -5.41 -16.58
N ASN A 149 1.29 -5.59 -16.04
CA ASN A 149 0.07 -5.00 -16.58
C ASN A 149 -0.44 -3.90 -15.65
N SER A 150 -0.32 -2.66 -16.13
CA SER A 150 -0.71 -1.48 -15.33
C SER A 150 -2.23 -1.34 -15.17
N GLN A 151 -3.04 -1.86 -16.12
CA GLN A 151 -4.50 -1.81 -16.08
C GLN A 151 -5.07 -2.86 -15.13
N GLU A 152 -4.63 -4.10 -15.25
CA GLU A 152 -5.09 -5.19 -14.41
C GLU A 152 -4.44 -5.20 -13.03
N ARG A 153 -3.44 -4.33 -12.81
CA ARG A 153 -2.63 -4.26 -11.59
C ARG A 153 -1.95 -5.60 -11.26
N THR A 154 -1.47 -6.27 -12.29
CA THR A 154 -0.84 -7.59 -12.15
C THR A 154 0.63 -7.58 -12.55
N LEU A 155 1.41 -8.40 -11.87
CA LEU A 155 2.75 -8.80 -12.27
C LEU A 155 2.74 -10.31 -12.47
N LYS A 156 3.20 -10.78 -13.62
CA LYS A 156 3.35 -12.22 -13.90
C LYS A 156 4.81 -12.55 -14.15
N LYS A 157 5.21 -13.75 -13.77
CA LYS A 157 6.47 -14.37 -14.18
C LYS A 157 6.15 -15.65 -14.92
N GLY A 158 6.27 -15.66 -16.24
CA GLY A 158 5.71 -16.70 -17.08
C GLY A 158 4.20 -16.85 -16.86
N GLN A 159 3.75 -18.01 -16.36
CA GLN A 159 2.34 -18.26 -16.03
C GLN A 159 1.96 -17.95 -14.57
N LEU A 160 2.94 -17.64 -13.73
CA LEU A 160 2.70 -17.39 -12.30
C LEU A 160 2.35 -15.93 -12.07
N ILE A 161 1.20 -15.68 -11.43
CA ILE A 161 0.85 -14.35 -10.95
C ILE A 161 1.60 -14.09 -9.64
N ILE A 162 2.25 -12.93 -9.56
CA ILE A 162 2.92 -12.44 -8.36
C ILE A 162 2.01 -11.43 -7.69
N ASP A 163 1.56 -11.75 -6.49
CA ASP A 163 0.70 -10.88 -5.71
C ASP A 163 1.49 -9.69 -5.17
N LEU A 164 1.01 -8.49 -5.50
CA LEU A 164 1.58 -7.22 -5.03
C LEU A 164 0.55 -6.49 -4.17
N THR A 165 0.99 -5.90 -3.07
CA THR A 165 0.18 -4.93 -2.35
C THR A 165 0.01 -3.65 -3.19
N SER A 166 -0.96 -2.79 -2.83
CA SER A 166 -1.16 -1.53 -3.55
C SER A 166 0.08 -0.63 -3.53
N GLY A 167 0.81 -0.60 -2.41
CA GLY A 167 2.04 0.17 -2.30
C GLY A 167 3.18 -0.39 -3.15
N GLU A 168 3.37 -1.72 -3.15
CA GLU A 168 4.37 -2.39 -3.98
C GLU A 168 4.10 -2.22 -5.47
N PHE A 169 2.83 -2.33 -5.86
CA PHE A 169 2.43 -2.12 -7.25
C PHE A 169 2.74 -0.68 -7.70
N SER A 170 2.31 0.32 -6.92
CA SER A 170 2.54 1.74 -7.26
C SER A 170 4.03 2.07 -7.33
N LEU A 171 4.82 1.52 -6.40
CA LEU A 171 6.26 1.73 -6.41
C LEU A 171 6.94 1.03 -7.60
N LEU A 172 6.56 -0.19 -7.91
CA LEU A 172 7.07 -0.91 -9.08
C LEU A 172 6.70 -0.22 -10.39
N LYS A 173 5.47 0.33 -10.50
CA LYS A 173 5.03 1.16 -11.63
C LYS A 173 5.95 2.35 -11.84
N VAL A 174 6.25 3.12 -10.78
CA VAL A 174 7.19 4.26 -10.84
C VAL A 174 8.55 3.83 -11.40
N PHE A 175 9.08 2.71 -10.94
CA PHE A 175 10.38 2.21 -11.42
C PHE A 175 10.35 1.73 -12.87
N ILE A 176 9.29 1.09 -13.30
CA ILE A 176 9.13 0.62 -14.70
C ILE A 176 8.97 1.82 -15.65
N GLU A 177 8.17 2.82 -15.28
CA GLU A 177 7.97 4.02 -16.07
C GLU A 177 9.22 4.90 -16.17
N ASN A 178 10.12 4.80 -15.19
CA ASN A 178 11.42 5.48 -15.17
C ASN A 178 12.58 4.48 -15.29
N ALA A 179 12.39 3.41 -16.08
CA ALA A 179 13.41 2.39 -16.26
C ALA A 179 14.74 2.97 -16.74
N ASN A 180 15.84 2.43 -16.19
CA ASN A 180 17.21 2.83 -16.47
C ASN A 180 17.59 4.26 -16.03
N GLN A 181 16.69 4.98 -15.32
CA GLN A 181 16.97 6.28 -14.75
C GLN A 181 17.16 6.15 -13.23
N PRO A 182 18.26 6.63 -12.65
CA PRO A 182 18.43 6.70 -11.22
C PRO A 182 17.43 7.69 -10.60
N LEU A 183 16.68 7.25 -9.59
CA LEU A 183 15.75 8.08 -8.85
C LEU A 183 16.25 8.27 -7.41
N SER A 184 16.21 9.51 -6.91
CA SER A 184 16.44 9.78 -5.49
C SER A 184 15.23 9.31 -4.67
N ARG A 185 15.42 9.14 -3.34
CA ARG A 185 14.31 8.78 -2.45
C ARG A 185 13.17 9.79 -2.51
N ASP A 186 13.49 11.08 -2.57
CA ASP A 186 12.50 12.16 -2.68
C ASP A 186 11.72 12.08 -4.00
N GLN A 187 12.41 11.84 -5.11
CA GLN A 187 11.77 11.65 -6.41
C GLN A 187 10.86 10.43 -6.42
N ILE A 188 11.31 9.30 -5.86
CA ILE A 188 10.48 8.10 -5.73
C ILE A 188 9.23 8.39 -4.90
N MET A 189 9.38 9.12 -3.78
CA MET A 189 8.25 9.54 -2.94
C MET A 189 7.27 10.43 -3.69
N GLN A 190 7.77 11.43 -4.40
CA GLN A 190 6.93 12.34 -5.17
C GLN A 190 6.15 11.62 -6.27
N LEU A 191 6.81 10.73 -7.00
CA LEU A 191 6.21 9.96 -8.08
C LEU A 191 5.22 8.90 -7.55
N ALA A 192 5.54 8.23 -6.44
CA ALA A 192 4.69 7.19 -5.86
C ALA A 192 3.50 7.74 -5.05
N LYS A 193 3.63 8.88 -4.40
CA LYS A 193 2.62 9.43 -3.46
C LYS A 193 1.89 10.69 -3.94
N GLY A 194 2.33 11.31 -5.05
CA GLY A 194 1.83 12.63 -5.44
C GLY A 194 2.35 13.75 -4.52
N LYS A 195 1.91 14.99 -4.73
CA LYS A 195 2.54 16.23 -4.25
C LYS A 195 2.57 16.51 -2.73
N GLU A 196 2.20 15.61 -1.84
CA GLU A 196 2.27 15.84 -0.40
C GLU A 196 3.45 15.08 0.23
N LEU A 197 4.51 15.84 0.45
CA LEU A 197 5.65 15.50 1.27
C LEU A 197 5.22 15.42 2.73
N ASP A 198 5.19 14.23 3.33
CA ASP A 198 5.43 14.10 4.76
C ASP A 198 6.05 12.74 5.14
N VAL A 199 7.28 12.84 5.67
CA VAL A 199 7.90 12.08 6.76
C VAL A 199 8.20 10.58 6.57
N PHE A 200 8.30 9.98 5.35
CA PHE A 200 8.57 8.53 5.29
C PHE A 200 9.76 8.09 4.42
N ASP A 201 10.91 8.66 4.65
CA ASP A 201 12.16 8.29 3.96
C ASP A 201 12.51 6.79 4.15
N ARG A 202 12.26 6.22 5.33
CA ARG A 202 12.55 4.80 5.61
C ARG A 202 11.53 3.79 5.05
N SER A 203 10.31 4.21 4.75
CA SER A 203 9.29 3.31 4.18
C SER A 203 9.64 2.81 2.79
N ILE A 204 10.35 3.62 2.00
CA ILE A 204 10.79 3.26 0.65
C ILE A 204 11.80 2.10 0.70
N ASP A 205 12.79 2.15 1.57
CA ASP A 205 13.82 1.12 1.66
C ASP A 205 13.22 -0.25 2.03
N VAL A 206 12.20 -0.25 2.89
CA VAL A 206 11.45 -1.47 3.25
C VAL A 206 10.66 -1.98 2.05
N GLN A 207 9.93 -1.13 1.35
CA GLN A 207 9.16 -1.53 0.16
C GLN A 207 10.08 -2.02 -0.96
N ILE A 208 11.23 -1.39 -1.16
CA ILE A 208 12.27 -1.85 -2.10
C ILE A 208 12.76 -3.25 -1.72
N SER A 209 13.03 -3.50 -0.44
CA SER A 209 13.44 -4.82 0.04
C SER A 209 12.37 -5.88 -0.26
N ARG A 210 11.09 -5.54 -0.12
CA ARG A 210 9.97 -6.45 -0.43
C ARG A 210 9.84 -6.70 -1.93
N ILE A 211 9.88 -5.67 -2.76
CA ILE A 211 9.85 -5.82 -4.22
C ILE A 211 11.01 -6.71 -4.67
N ARG A 212 12.23 -6.52 -4.13
CA ARG A 212 13.36 -7.39 -4.42
C ARG A 212 13.09 -8.86 -4.09
N LYS A 213 12.45 -9.16 -2.96
CA LYS A 213 12.06 -10.53 -2.60
C LYS A 213 11.10 -11.16 -3.62
N LEU A 214 10.32 -10.36 -4.31
CA LEU A 214 9.33 -10.83 -5.29
C LEU A 214 9.90 -11.01 -6.70
N ILE A 215 10.82 -10.13 -7.13
CA ILE A 215 11.29 -10.11 -8.52
C ILE A 215 12.74 -10.58 -8.70
N GLU A 216 13.57 -10.55 -7.65
CA GLU A 216 14.98 -10.90 -7.76
C GLU A 216 15.24 -12.37 -7.41
N ALA A 217 16.13 -13.03 -8.15
CA ALA A 217 16.60 -14.37 -7.78
C ALA A 217 17.41 -14.34 -6.46
N ASN A 218 18.12 -13.24 -6.20
CA ASN A 218 18.85 -12.99 -4.96
C ASN A 218 18.65 -11.52 -4.54
N PRO A 219 17.79 -11.24 -3.52
CA PRO A 219 17.52 -9.88 -3.06
C PRO A 219 18.75 -9.09 -2.60
N ASN A 220 19.80 -9.78 -2.14
CA ASN A 220 21.06 -9.15 -1.68
C ASN A 220 22.01 -8.82 -2.84
N LYS A 221 21.78 -9.40 -4.03
CA LYS A 221 22.51 -9.10 -5.27
C LYS A 221 21.51 -8.84 -6.40
N PRO A 222 20.76 -7.72 -6.32
CA PRO A 222 19.66 -7.46 -7.24
C PRO A 222 20.15 -7.26 -8.67
N LYS A 223 19.45 -7.90 -9.62
CA LYS A 223 19.65 -7.74 -11.07
C LYS A 223 18.94 -6.49 -11.57
N TYR A 224 17.69 -6.30 -11.15
CA TYR A 224 16.80 -5.26 -11.67
C TYR A 224 16.84 -4.00 -10.80
N LEU A 225 16.48 -4.11 -9.51
CA LEU A 225 16.29 -2.97 -8.62
C LEU A 225 17.57 -2.70 -7.81
N LYS A 226 18.49 -1.94 -8.38
CA LYS A 226 19.82 -1.68 -7.81
C LYS A 226 19.87 -0.44 -6.94
N THR A 227 20.73 -0.46 -5.92
CA THR A 227 21.03 0.71 -5.10
C THR A 227 22.13 1.53 -5.77
N LYS A 228 21.90 2.84 -5.92
CA LYS A 228 22.93 3.83 -6.29
C LYS A 228 23.34 4.55 -5.02
N TRP A 229 24.48 4.14 -4.44
CA TRP A 229 24.98 4.64 -3.18
C TRP A 229 25.06 6.18 -3.15
N GLY A 230 24.57 6.77 -2.06
CA GLY A 230 24.54 8.23 -1.88
C GLY A 230 23.47 8.95 -2.72
N TYR A 231 22.69 8.25 -3.56
CA TYR A 231 21.67 8.87 -4.39
C TYR A 231 20.28 8.27 -4.17
N GLY A 232 20.10 6.97 -4.43
CA GLY A 232 18.81 6.30 -4.34
C GLY A 232 18.81 4.95 -5.04
N TYR A 233 17.88 4.76 -5.99
CA TYR A 233 17.67 3.47 -6.64
C TYR A 233 17.49 3.62 -8.15
N VAL A 234 17.78 2.54 -8.88
CA VAL A 234 17.56 2.45 -10.33
C VAL A 234 16.97 1.08 -10.66
N PHE A 235 16.01 1.06 -11.57
CA PHE A 235 15.45 -0.17 -12.12
C PHE A 235 16.06 -0.42 -13.50
N GLU A 236 17.03 -1.30 -13.56
CA GLU A 236 17.79 -1.61 -14.78
C GLU A 236 17.15 -2.80 -15.51
N ILE A 237 16.49 -2.53 -16.62
CA ILE A 237 15.86 -3.54 -17.48
C ILE A 237 16.09 -3.25 -18.95
N THR A 238 16.01 -4.28 -19.79
CA THR A 238 15.85 -4.16 -21.23
C THR A 238 14.36 -4.35 -21.53
N LEU A 239 13.71 -3.30 -22.01
CA LEU A 239 12.31 -3.37 -22.41
C LEU A 239 12.23 -4.19 -23.70
N GLN A 240 11.36 -5.19 -23.72
CA GLN A 240 11.03 -5.93 -24.93
C GLN A 240 9.90 -5.18 -25.64
N SER A 241 10.18 -4.77 -26.86
CA SER A 241 9.23 -4.11 -27.77
C SER A 241 8.16 -5.06 -28.29
#